data_bdad42aab6eff38072cd0a667d9774f4
#
_entry.id   bdad42aab6eff38072cd0a667d9774f4
#
_cell.length_a   1.000
_cell.length_b   1.000
_cell.length_c   1.000
_cell.angle_alpha   90.00
_cell.angle_beta   90.00
_cell.angle_gamma   90.00
#
_symmetry.space_group_name_H-M   'P 1'
#
loop_
_entity.id
_entity.type
_entity.pdbx_description
1 polymer ?
#
loop_
_entity_poly.entity_id
_entity_poly.type
_entity_poly.pdbx_seq_one_letter_code
_entity_poly.pdbx_strand_id
1 'polypeptide(L)'
;MADKVLLINPNQMKPPVAPLALDYLASALGESGFEVDLLDLCFFEHFVPEIERYFSRNSVFAIAITLRNTDDTCFATRDFFVPRLKEMTDCLRIYTSAPLILGGSGFSIMPESILHYCGLDLGIWGEGEYSMPLLVERIVAKEDYRDVPGLVYRSRKGFSRNPPKYLDLKNMPTPERNAVDNRRYFLEGGMGSIEAKRGCSKRCIYCTDPLAKGRRVRCRSPKGVVDEIGTLLKVGINHFHFCDSEFNLPPDHARDVCLEIIRRGFSAKIRWYAYCSPVPFSEELAVLFERAGCAGINFGV
;
A
#
# COMPACT_ATOMS: atom_id res chain seq x y z
N MET A 1 -24.75 14.46 5.84
CA MET A 1 -23.40 14.81 5.35
C MET A 1 -22.78 13.49 4.96
N ALA A 2 -22.15 13.38 3.80
CA ALA A 2 -21.50 12.15 3.40
C ALA A 2 -20.41 11.81 4.44
N ASP A 3 -20.32 10.53 4.82
CA ASP A 3 -19.33 10.05 5.79
C ASP A 3 -17.98 10.02 5.10
N LYS A 4 -17.24 11.14 5.17
CA LYS A 4 -15.96 11.34 4.51
C LYS A 4 -14.83 10.72 5.32
N VAL A 5 -13.98 9.91 4.67
CA VAL A 5 -12.76 9.34 5.20
C VAL A 5 -11.55 10.04 4.58
N LEU A 6 -10.64 10.52 5.42
CA LEU A 6 -9.38 11.09 4.96
C LEU A 6 -8.30 10.02 4.97
N LEU A 7 -7.67 9.78 3.83
CA LEU A 7 -6.42 9.01 3.73
C LEU A 7 -5.23 9.95 3.82
N ILE A 8 -4.19 9.60 4.57
CA ILE A 8 -2.97 10.41 4.68
C ILE A 8 -1.75 9.56 4.28
N ASN A 9 -0.96 10.08 3.33
CA ASN A 9 0.37 9.58 3.02
C ASN A 9 1.43 10.50 3.63
N PRO A 10 2.10 10.10 4.73
CA PRO A 10 3.16 10.89 5.35
C PRO A 10 4.55 10.65 4.74
N ASN A 11 4.69 9.74 3.77
CA ASN A 11 5.98 9.30 3.23
C ASN A 11 6.61 10.37 2.34
N GLN A 12 7.78 10.85 2.72
CA GLN A 12 8.54 11.88 1.99
C GLN A 12 9.87 11.37 1.42
N MET A 13 10.07 10.05 1.38
CA MET A 13 11.28 9.46 0.76
C MET A 13 11.46 9.92 -0.68
N LYS A 14 12.72 10.08 -1.08
CA LYS A 14 13.12 10.43 -2.46
C LYS A 14 14.05 9.35 -3.03
N PRO A 15 13.88 8.94 -4.31
CA PRO A 15 12.80 9.35 -5.20
C PRO A 15 11.41 8.96 -4.68
N PRO A 16 10.35 9.67 -5.06
CA PRO A 16 9.02 9.44 -4.52
C PRO A 16 8.46 8.09 -5.00
N VAL A 17 7.77 7.38 -4.10
CA VAL A 17 7.14 6.10 -4.41
C VAL A 17 5.64 6.22 -4.19
N ALA A 18 4.87 6.10 -5.27
CA ALA A 18 3.42 6.19 -5.21
C ALA A 18 2.83 5.16 -4.22
N PRO A 19 1.95 5.60 -3.30
CA PRO A 19 1.39 4.76 -2.25
C PRO A 19 0.26 3.88 -2.81
N LEU A 20 0.62 2.83 -3.56
CA LEU A 20 -0.29 1.87 -4.20
C LEU A 20 -1.44 1.41 -3.28
N ALA A 21 -1.12 1.15 -2.01
CA ALA A 21 -2.11 0.70 -1.03
C ALA A 21 -3.23 1.74 -0.80
N LEU A 22 -2.96 3.03 -0.97
CA LEU A 22 -3.99 4.07 -0.80
C LEU A 22 -4.93 4.14 -2.00
N ASP A 23 -4.46 3.88 -3.23
CA ASP A 23 -5.37 3.74 -4.38
C ASP A 23 -6.34 2.55 -4.17
N TYR A 24 -5.84 1.43 -3.68
CA TYR A 24 -6.67 0.25 -3.41
C TYR A 24 -7.64 0.49 -2.26
N LEU A 25 -7.17 1.13 -1.19
CA LEU A 25 -7.99 1.44 -0.04
C LEU A 25 -9.08 2.45 -0.37
N ALA A 26 -8.76 3.47 -1.18
CA ALA A 26 -9.75 4.44 -1.66
C ALA A 26 -10.85 3.77 -2.49
N SER A 27 -10.46 2.85 -3.40
CA SER A 27 -11.44 2.07 -4.18
C SER A 27 -12.35 1.25 -3.27
N ALA A 28 -11.80 0.53 -2.29
CA ALA A 28 -12.56 -0.31 -1.37
C ALA A 28 -13.52 0.51 -0.47
N LEU A 29 -13.08 1.67 0.00
CA LEU A 29 -13.93 2.58 0.77
C LEU A 29 -15.05 3.18 -0.11
N GLY A 30 -14.73 3.58 -1.35
CA GLY A 30 -15.71 4.09 -2.31
C GLY A 30 -16.77 3.04 -2.68
N GLU A 31 -16.37 1.78 -2.90
CA GLU A 31 -17.30 0.65 -3.13
C GLU A 31 -18.24 0.41 -1.92
N SER A 32 -17.79 0.74 -0.70
CA SER A 32 -18.61 0.69 0.53
C SER A 32 -19.43 1.96 0.76
N GLY A 33 -19.42 2.92 -0.18
CA GLY A 33 -20.27 4.12 -0.14
C GLY A 33 -19.67 5.31 0.62
N PHE A 34 -18.40 5.26 1.02
CA PHE A 34 -17.73 6.39 1.69
C PHE A 34 -17.16 7.37 0.65
N GLU A 35 -17.26 8.67 0.97
CA GLU A 35 -16.48 9.70 0.28
C GLU A 35 -15.04 9.66 0.79
N VAL A 36 -14.06 9.70 -0.11
CA VAL A 36 -12.64 9.57 0.23
C VAL A 36 -11.86 10.78 -0.25
N ASP A 37 -11.15 11.43 0.68
CA ASP A 37 -10.13 12.43 0.35
C ASP A 37 -8.73 11.85 0.60
N LEU A 38 -7.75 12.33 -0.15
CA LEU A 38 -6.34 12.01 0.08
C LEU A 38 -5.54 13.28 0.39
N LEU A 39 -4.90 13.31 1.56
CA LEU A 39 -3.87 14.28 1.90
C LEU A 39 -2.49 13.63 1.70
N ASP A 40 -1.91 13.88 0.52
CA ASP A 40 -0.61 13.34 0.17
C ASP A 40 0.50 14.32 0.54
N LEU A 41 1.23 14.02 1.61
CA LEU A 41 2.29 14.87 2.16
C LEU A 41 3.67 14.60 1.52
N CYS A 42 3.77 13.70 0.54
CA CYS A 42 5.03 13.33 -0.10
C CYS A 42 5.77 14.50 -0.75
N PHE A 43 5.02 15.50 -1.21
CA PHE A 43 5.55 16.62 -1.99
C PHE A 43 5.69 17.92 -1.21
N PHE A 44 5.50 17.87 0.10
CA PHE A 44 5.58 19.03 0.98
C PHE A 44 6.71 18.85 2.00
N GLU A 45 7.45 19.91 2.25
CA GLU A 45 8.54 19.91 3.23
C GLU A 45 8.00 19.80 4.66
N HIS A 46 6.92 20.54 4.94
CA HIS A 46 6.29 20.62 6.24
C HIS A 46 4.82 20.18 6.15
N PHE A 47 4.37 19.29 7.03
CA PHE A 47 3.01 18.79 7.04
C PHE A 47 2.01 19.74 7.73
N VAL A 48 2.46 20.58 8.68
CA VAL A 48 1.57 21.44 9.48
C VAL A 48 0.71 22.38 8.65
N PRO A 49 1.27 23.16 7.68
CA PRO A 49 0.45 24.06 6.87
C PRO A 49 -0.59 23.32 6.01
N GLU A 50 -0.26 22.09 5.58
CA GLU A 50 -1.15 21.29 4.74
C GLU A 50 -2.33 20.73 5.56
N ILE A 51 -2.06 20.25 6.78
CA ILE A 51 -3.07 19.80 7.72
C ILE A 51 -4.01 20.97 8.08
N GLU A 52 -3.47 22.13 8.45
CA GLU A 52 -4.25 23.33 8.76
C GLU A 52 -5.14 23.74 7.57
N ARG A 53 -4.57 23.81 6.36
CA ARG A 53 -5.31 24.16 5.14
C ARG A 53 -6.45 23.17 4.89
N TYR A 54 -6.21 21.89 5.07
CA TYR A 54 -7.23 20.86 4.86
C TYR A 54 -8.39 21.04 5.84
N PHE A 55 -8.11 21.12 7.14
CA PHE A 55 -9.13 21.21 8.18
C PHE A 55 -9.81 22.58 8.31
N SER A 56 -9.23 23.63 7.74
CA SER A 56 -9.92 24.93 7.64
C SER A 56 -11.17 24.90 6.73
N ARG A 57 -11.29 23.86 5.87
CA ARG A 57 -12.37 23.76 4.87
C ARG A 57 -13.13 22.43 4.92
N ASN A 58 -12.61 21.44 5.61
CA ASN A 58 -13.14 20.09 5.62
C ASN A 58 -13.33 19.56 7.04
N SER A 59 -14.34 18.72 7.19
CA SER A 59 -14.51 17.84 8.34
C SER A 59 -14.57 16.40 7.86
N VAL A 60 -14.03 15.47 8.66
CA VAL A 60 -13.99 14.06 8.29
C VAL A 60 -14.46 13.20 9.45
N PHE A 61 -14.96 12.03 9.11
CA PHE A 61 -15.47 11.07 10.08
C PHE A 61 -14.35 10.19 10.66
N ALA A 62 -13.41 9.78 9.83
CA ALA A 62 -12.25 8.97 10.21
C ALA A 62 -11.02 9.34 9.38
N ILE A 63 -9.84 9.08 9.93
CA ILE A 63 -8.56 9.34 9.26
C ILE A 63 -7.75 8.05 9.24
N ALA A 64 -7.41 7.58 8.06
CA ALA A 64 -6.52 6.44 7.85
C ALA A 64 -5.13 6.93 7.43
N ILE A 65 -4.10 6.56 8.18
CA ILE A 65 -2.73 7.00 7.97
C ILE A 65 -1.86 5.80 7.61
N THR A 66 -1.14 5.86 6.49
CA THR A 66 -0.27 4.76 6.08
C THR A 66 1.17 4.96 6.54
N LEU A 67 1.69 4.06 7.36
CA LEU A 67 3.13 3.93 7.60
C LEU A 67 3.67 2.83 6.69
N ARG A 68 4.19 3.22 5.51
CA ARG A 68 4.72 2.30 4.51
C ARG A 68 5.99 1.62 4.99
N ASN A 69 6.92 2.40 5.55
CA ASN A 69 8.21 1.97 6.06
C ASN A 69 8.40 2.50 7.48
N THR A 70 9.11 1.77 8.35
CA THR A 70 9.53 2.27 9.67
C THR A 70 10.75 3.16 9.58
N ASP A 71 11.59 2.95 8.57
CA ASP A 71 12.85 3.65 8.34
C ASP A 71 13.16 3.73 6.83
N ASP A 72 14.24 4.42 6.49
CA ASP A 72 14.71 4.60 5.12
C ASP A 72 15.53 3.42 4.56
N THR A 73 15.77 2.39 5.37
CA THR A 73 16.61 1.23 5.05
C THR A 73 18.04 1.58 4.60
N CYS A 74 18.51 2.80 4.91
CA CYS A 74 19.82 3.29 4.52
C CYS A 74 20.77 3.34 5.73
N PHE A 75 21.89 2.63 5.64
CA PHE A 75 22.87 2.57 6.74
C PHE A 75 23.48 3.94 7.06
N ALA A 76 23.64 4.80 6.06
CA ALA A 76 24.28 6.10 6.22
C ALA A 76 23.38 7.12 6.95
N THR A 77 22.10 7.17 6.61
CA THR A 77 21.13 8.13 7.15
C THR A 77 20.44 7.63 8.41
N ARG A 78 20.03 6.36 8.45
CA ARG A 78 19.33 5.71 9.58
C ARG A 78 18.09 6.49 10.01
N ASP A 79 17.37 7.07 9.05
CA ASP A 79 16.20 7.88 9.34
C ASP A 79 15.03 6.99 9.76
N PHE A 80 14.53 7.20 10.98
CA PHE A 80 13.44 6.42 11.57
C PHE A 80 12.17 7.25 11.58
N PHE A 81 11.14 6.84 10.85
CA PHE A 81 9.97 7.65 10.52
C PHE A 81 8.91 7.72 11.63
N VAL A 82 8.96 6.84 12.63
CA VAL A 82 7.94 6.78 13.69
C VAL A 82 7.88 8.05 14.55
N PRO A 83 9.01 8.71 14.92
CA PRO A 83 8.95 9.99 15.62
C PRO A 83 8.19 11.07 14.83
N ARG A 84 8.47 11.20 13.54
CA ARG A 84 7.78 12.15 12.68
C ARG A 84 6.29 11.83 12.50
N LEU A 85 5.94 10.53 12.45
CA LEU A 85 4.55 10.08 12.47
C LEU A 85 3.85 10.55 13.74
N LYS A 86 4.50 10.44 14.90
CA LYS A 86 3.95 10.95 16.17
C LYS A 86 3.70 12.45 16.12
N GLU A 87 4.68 13.25 15.70
CA GLU A 87 4.53 14.71 15.55
C GLU A 87 3.33 15.06 14.66
N MET A 88 3.16 14.35 13.55
CA MET A 88 2.03 14.54 12.65
C MET A 88 0.69 14.16 13.32
N THR A 89 0.63 13.05 14.05
CA THR A 89 -0.59 12.63 14.73
C THR A 89 -0.96 13.55 15.90
N ASP A 90 0.02 14.08 16.62
CA ASP A 90 -0.19 15.10 17.64
C ASP A 90 -0.73 16.41 17.00
N CYS A 91 -0.19 16.81 15.85
CA CYS A 91 -0.70 17.95 15.08
C CYS A 91 -2.16 17.73 14.63
N LEU A 92 -2.49 16.57 14.09
CA LEU A 92 -3.88 16.25 13.67
C LEU A 92 -4.87 16.38 14.83
N ARG A 93 -4.48 16.00 16.03
CA ARG A 93 -5.34 16.12 17.24
C ARG A 93 -5.69 17.55 17.62
N ILE A 94 -4.95 18.56 17.14
CA ILE A 94 -5.28 19.97 17.34
C ILE A 94 -6.51 20.37 16.50
N TYR A 95 -6.65 19.76 15.30
CA TYR A 95 -7.68 20.16 14.34
C TYR A 95 -8.92 19.27 14.32
N THR A 96 -8.83 18.04 14.86
CA THR A 96 -9.93 17.09 14.79
C THR A 96 -9.97 16.09 15.95
N SER A 97 -11.18 15.68 16.33
CA SER A 97 -11.43 14.57 17.24
C SER A 97 -11.74 13.25 16.51
N ALA A 98 -11.71 13.24 15.18
CA ALA A 98 -11.95 12.02 14.40
C ALA A 98 -10.98 10.90 14.79
N PRO A 99 -11.41 9.62 14.78
CA PRO A 99 -10.54 8.49 15.05
C PRO A 99 -9.37 8.44 14.04
N LEU A 100 -8.14 8.32 14.56
CA LEU A 100 -6.94 8.12 13.79
C LEU A 100 -6.64 6.62 13.75
N ILE A 101 -6.55 6.04 12.55
CA ILE A 101 -6.36 4.62 12.31
C ILE A 101 -5.04 4.44 11.55
N LEU A 102 -4.06 3.80 12.16
CA LEU A 102 -2.79 3.50 11.50
C LEU A 102 -2.88 2.23 10.65
N GLY A 103 -2.14 2.20 9.57
CA GLY A 103 -2.00 1.02 8.72
C GLY A 103 -0.71 1.06 7.91
N GLY A 104 -0.59 0.11 6.98
CA GLY A 104 0.55 -0.01 6.07
C GLY A 104 1.57 -1.07 6.48
N SER A 105 2.51 -1.33 5.58
CA SER A 105 3.48 -2.43 5.74
C SER A 105 4.41 -2.21 6.93
N GLY A 106 4.92 -0.99 7.12
CA GLY A 106 5.77 -0.62 8.25
C GLY A 106 5.03 -0.70 9.58
N PHE A 107 3.76 -0.25 9.63
CA PHE A 107 2.92 -0.41 10.81
C PHE A 107 2.73 -1.89 11.18
N SER A 108 2.55 -2.76 10.19
CA SER A 108 2.28 -4.19 10.39
C SER A 108 3.44 -4.95 11.01
N ILE A 109 4.66 -4.38 11.04
CA ILE A 109 5.84 -5.01 11.64
C ILE A 109 5.76 -5.01 13.17
N MET A 110 5.36 -3.88 13.77
CA MET A 110 5.31 -3.71 15.24
C MET A 110 4.11 -2.84 15.66
N PRO A 111 2.88 -3.26 15.37
CA PRO A 111 1.72 -2.39 15.45
C PRO A 111 1.43 -1.88 16.86
N GLU A 112 1.52 -2.73 17.88
CA GLU A 112 1.23 -2.34 19.26
C GLU A 112 2.24 -1.29 19.77
N SER A 113 3.53 -1.45 19.44
CA SER A 113 4.59 -0.53 19.86
C SER A 113 4.42 0.84 19.18
N ILE A 114 4.05 0.86 17.90
CA ILE A 114 3.82 2.11 17.17
C ILE A 114 2.59 2.84 17.70
N LEU A 115 1.46 2.13 17.94
CA LEU A 115 0.29 2.73 18.56
C LEU A 115 0.60 3.29 19.95
N HIS A 116 1.33 2.54 20.76
CA HIS A 116 1.74 3.00 22.09
C HIS A 116 2.58 4.27 22.02
N TYR A 117 3.60 4.28 21.16
CA TYR A 117 4.50 5.43 20.98
C TYR A 117 3.77 6.68 20.48
N CYS A 118 2.87 6.52 19.50
CA CYS A 118 2.08 7.61 18.94
C CYS A 118 0.90 8.04 19.83
N GLY A 119 0.60 7.32 20.92
CA GLY A 119 -0.56 7.62 21.77
C GLY A 119 -1.90 7.38 21.07
N LEU A 120 -1.95 6.44 20.13
CA LEU A 120 -3.15 6.11 19.35
C LEU A 120 -3.78 4.80 19.83
N ASP A 121 -5.05 4.61 19.48
CA ASP A 121 -5.86 3.50 19.98
C ASP A 121 -6.20 2.46 18.93
N LEU A 122 -6.14 2.81 17.64
CA LEU A 122 -6.63 1.98 16.53
C LEU A 122 -5.61 1.86 15.41
N GLY A 123 -5.50 0.66 14.86
CA GLY A 123 -4.73 0.40 13.65
C GLY A 123 -5.15 -0.90 12.99
N ILE A 124 -4.84 -1.05 11.69
CA ILE A 124 -5.06 -2.28 10.94
C ILE A 124 -3.73 -2.81 10.46
N TRP A 125 -3.36 -4.01 10.88
CA TRP A 125 -2.20 -4.73 10.39
C TRP A 125 -2.59 -5.74 9.30
N GLY A 126 -1.71 -5.94 8.32
CA GLY A 126 -2.01 -6.73 7.14
C GLY A 126 -2.72 -5.91 6.06
N GLU A 127 -3.73 -6.49 5.44
CA GLU A 127 -4.48 -5.89 4.33
C GLU A 127 -5.66 -5.06 4.82
N GLY A 128 -5.77 -3.84 4.30
CA GLY A 128 -6.77 -2.87 4.75
C GLY A 128 -8.08 -2.87 3.96
N GLU A 129 -8.08 -3.38 2.73
CA GLU A 129 -9.19 -3.19 1.78
C GLU A 129 -10.51 -3.83 2.24
N TYR A 130 -10.45 -4.88 3.06
CA TYR A 130 -11.65 -5.45 3.69
C TYR A 130 -11.90 -4.85 5.08
N SER A 131 -10.83 -4.69 5.86
CA SER A 131 -10.94 -4.38 7.29
C SER A 131 -11.23 -2.91 7.56
N MET A 132 -10.72 -1.99 6.72
CA MET A 132 -10.93 -0.56 6.92
C MET A 132 -12.38 -0.16 6.64
N PRO A 133 -13.02 -0.53 5.51
CA PRO A 133 -14.43 -0.24 5.30
C PRO A 133 -15.29 -0.77 6.44
N LEU A 134 -15.11 -2.03 6.83
CA LEU A 134 -15.86 -2.65 7.93
C LEU A 134 -15.65 -1.91 9.27
N LEU A 135 -14.43 -1.49 9.57
CA LEU A 135 -14.15 -0.71 10.79
C LEU A 135 -14.87 0.64 10.76
N VAL A 136 -14.81 1.34 9.63
CA VAL A 136 -15.47 2.64 9.48
C VAL A 136 -16.99 2.50 9.58
N GLU A 137 -17.58 1.49 8.92
CA GLU A 137 -19.02 1.16 9.02
C GLU A 137 -19.45 0.98 10.48
N ARG A 138 -18.71 0.16 11.24
CA ARG A 138 -19.00 -0.09 12.66
C ARG A 138 -18.89 1.17 13.53
N ILE A 139 -17.86 2.00 13.26
CA ILE A 139 -17.68 3.27 13.97
C ILE A 139 -18.85 4.24 13.66
N VAL A 140 -19.25 4.36 12.38
CA VAL A 140 -20.40 5.18 11.95
C VAL A 140 -21.68 4.71 12.62
N ALA A 141 -21.94 3.41 12.60
CA ALA A 141 -23.12 2.79 13.22
C ALA A 141 -23.07 2.78 14.75
N LYS A 142 -21.95 3.16 15.38
CA LYS A 142 -21.68 3.06 16.83
C LYS A 142 -21.84 1.64 17.35
N GLU A 143 -21.47 0.67 16.50
CA GLU A 143 -21.46 -0.76 16.83
C GLU A 143 -20.11 -1.20 17.41
N ASP A 144 -20.09 -2.40 18.00
CA ASP A 144 -18.83 -3.00 18.45
C ASP A 144 -17.97 -3.41 17.25
N TYR A 145 -16.76 -2.86 17.19
CA TYR A 145 -15.79 -3.11 16.12
C TYR A 145 -14.62 -4.03 16.54
N ARG A 146 -14.63 -4.52 17.79
CA ARG A 146 -13.49 -5.28 18.36
C ARG A 146 -13.26 -6.63 17.70
N ASP A 147 -14.18 -7.12 16.90
CA ASP A 147 -14.07 -8.36 16.10
C ASP A 147 -13.55 -8.14 14.66
N VAL A 148 -13.32 -6.88 14.24
CA VAL A 148 -12.83 -6.58 12.90
C VAL A 148 -11.49 -7.28 12.64
N PRO A 149 -11.34 -8.04 11.55
CA PRO A 149 -10.09 -8.73 11.22
C PRO A 149 -8.93 -7.76 11.03
N GLY A 150 -7.74 -8.12 11.53
CA GLY A 150 -6.55 -7.27 11.43
C GLY A 150 -6.57 -6.03 12.32
N LEU A 151 -7.63 -5.79 13.08
CA LEU A 151 -7.68 -4.67 14.00
C LEU A 151 -6.70 -4.86 15.16
N VAL A 152 -5.96 -3.80 15.45
CA VAL A 152 -5.19 -3.63 16.69
C VAL A 152 -5.83 -2.47 17.45
N TYR A 153 -6.24 -2.70 18.66
CA TYR A 153 -6.98 -1.71 19.45
C TYR A 153 -6.57 -1.68 20.91
N ARG A 154 -6.72 -0.52 21.53
CA ARG A 154 -6.44 -0.37 22.97
C ARG A 154 -7.49 -1.11 23.79
N SER A 155 -7.04 -1.93 24.70
CA SER A 155 -7.84 -2.67 25.66
C SER A 155 -7.45 -2.34 27.10
N ARG A 156 -8.20 -2.84 28.07
CA ARG A 156 -7.90 -2.63 29.51
C ARG A 156 -6.52 -3.17 29.94
N LYS A 157 -5.97 -4.14 29.19
CA LYS A 157 -4.69 -4.82 29.49
C LYS A 157 -3.55 -4.38 28.56
N GLY A 158 -3.68 -3.28 27.85
CA GLY A 158 -2.75 -2.83 26.82
C GLY A 158 -3.41 -2.86 25.42
N PHE A 159 -2.76 -3.47 24.43
CA PHE A 159 -3.33 -3.65 23.11
C PHE A 159 -3.81 -5.09 22.88
N SER A 160 -4.90 -5.21 22.13
CA SER A 160 -5.41 -6.49 21.60
C SER A 160 -5.28 -6.47 20.09
N ARG A 161 -5.04 -7.65 19.47
CA ARG A 161 -4.85 -7.78 18.02
C ARG A 161 -5.62 -8.97 17.49
N ASN A 162 -6.43 -8.74 16.45
CA ASN A 162 -7.15 -9.80 15.75
C ASN A 162 -6.31 -10.36 14.59
N PRO A 163 -6.47 -11.64 14.23
CA PRO A 163 -5.88 -12.17 13.01
C PRO A 163 -6.33 -11.39 11.77
N PRO A 164 -5.44 -11.14 10.78
CA PRO A 164 -5.83 -10.45 9.57
C PRO A 164 -6.65 -11.37 8.66
N LYS A 165 -7.54 -10.78 7.88
CA LYS A 165 -8.21 -11.46 6.78
C LYS A 165 -7.49 -11.08 5.48
N TYR A 166 -6.98 -12.08 4.78
CA TYR A 166 -6.33 -11.88 3.49
C TYR A 166 -7.33 -12.04 2.34
N LEU A 167 -7.28 -11.12 1.38
CA LEU A 167 -8.18 -11.10 0.23
C LEU A 167 -7.91 -12.26 -0.74
N ASP A 168 -8.96 -12.72 -1.42
CA ASP A 168 -8.82 -13.50 -2.64
C ASP A 168 -8.51 -12.57 -3.81
N LEU A 169 -7.23 -12.44 -4.13
CA LEU A 169 -6.76 -11.52 -5.17
C LEU A 169 -7.17 -11.95 -6.58
N LYS A 170 -7.57 -13.21 -6.79
CA LYS A 170 -7.96 -13.70 -8.11
C LYS A 170 -9.20 -12.98 -8.63
N ASN A 171 -10.13 -12.66 -7.73
CA ASN A 171 -11.38 -11.99 -8.02
C ASN A 171 -11.39 -10.52 -7.61
N MET A 172 -10.24 -9.98 -7.23
CA MET A 172 -10.13 -8.57 -6.84
C MET A 172 -10.40 -7.66 -8.05
N PRO A 173 -11.28 -6.67 -7.93
CA PRO A 173 -11.51 -5.70 -9.00
C PRO A 173 -10.23 -4.91 -9.29
N THR A 174 -10.09 -4.46 -10.53
CA THR A 174 -8.98 -3.57 -10.89
C THR A 174 -9.25 -2.18 -10.29
N PRO A 175 -8.35 -1.63 -9.46
CA PRO A 175 -8.56 -0.33 -8.84
C PRO A 175 -8.56 0.77 -9.92
N GLU A 176 -9.30 1.83 -9.67
CA GLU A 176 -9.38 2.96 -10.62
C GLU A 176 -8.06 3.73 -10.74
N ARG A 177 -7.18 3.68 -9.76
CA ARG A 177 -5.87 4.35 -9.72
C ARG A 177 -5.95 5.87 -9.89
N ASN A 178 -6.99 6.49 -9.33
CA ASN A 178 -7.30 7.91 -9.45
C ASN A 178 -7.25 8.68 -8.10
N ALA A 179 -7.14 7.99 -6.97
CA ALA A 179 -7.02 8.64 -5.67
C ALA A 179 -5.64 9.27 -5.47
N VAL A 180 -4.58 8.61 -5.96
CA VAL A 180 -3.20 9.09 -5.91
C VAL A 180 -2.86 9.77 -7.24
N ASP A 181 -2.19 10.93 -7.19
CA ASP A 181 -1.63 11.57 -8.39
C ASP A 181 -0.39 10.77 -8.89
N ASN A 182 -0.67 9.58 -9.43
CA ASN A 182 0.35 8.67 -9.94
C ASN A 182 1.24 9.32 -11.01
N ARG A 183 0.69 10.28 -11.79
CA ARG A 183 1.45 11.00 -12.82
C ARG A 183 2.48 11.94 -12.21
N ARG A 184 2.14 12.66 -11.14
CA ARG A 184 3.09 13.51 -10.42
C ARG A 184 4.25 12.70 -9.87
N TYR A 185 3.96 11.55 -9.24
CA TYR A 185 5.00 10.63 -8.77
C TYR A 185 5.95 10.23 -9.89
N PHE A 186 5.42 9.89 -11.06
CA PHE A 186 6.22 9.51 -12.21
C PHE A 186 7.08 10.67 -12.74
N LEU A 187 6.54 11.88 -12.85
CA LEU A 187 7.25 13.07 -13.32
C LEU A 187 8.37 13.52 -12.36
N GLU A 188 8.23 13.24 -11.07
CA GLU A 188 9.24 13.55 -10.04
C GLU A 188 10.26 12.41 -9.84
N GLY A 189 10.39 11.48 -10.77
CA GLY A 189 11.43 10.45 -10.83
C GLY A 189 11.05 9.10 -10.21
N GLY A 190 9.79 8.92 -9.82
CA GLY A 190 9.24 7.63 -9.40
C GLY A 190 8.89 6.73 -10.59
N MET A 191 8.39 5.54 -10.28
CA MET A 191 7.85 4.58 -11.23
C MET A 191 6.40 4.28 -10.90
N GLY A 192 5.62 3.83 -11.87
CA GLY A 192 4.31 3.25 -11.63
C GLY A 192 4.42 1.98 -10.79
N SER A 193 3.73 1.94 -9.66
CA SER A 193 3.70 0.76 -8.80
C SER A 193 2.62 -0.21 -9.27
N ILE A 194 2.97 -1.46 -9.50
CA ILE A 194 2.05 -2.55 -9.88
C ILE A 194 2.26 -3.73 -8.93
N GLU A 195 1.19 -4.38 -8.55
CA GLU A 195 1.24 -5.58 -7.73
C GLU A 195 0.52 -6.72 -8.47
N ALA A 196 1.25 -7.80 -8.76
CA ALA A 196 0.68 -8.98 -9.42
C ALA A 196 0.22 -10.05 -8.42
N LYS A 197 0.77 -10.03 -7.21
CA LYS A 197 0.44 -10.97 -6.14
C LYS A 197 0.85 -10.46 -4.77
N ARG A 198 0.34 -11.09 -3.71
CA ARG A 198 0.70 -10.84 -2.30
C ARG A 198 1.13 -12.10 -1.59
N GLY A 199 1.97 -11.93 -0.58
CA GLY A 199 2.49 -12.99 0.26
C GLY A 199 3.77 -13.61 -0.26
N CYS A 200 4.56 -14.17 0.66
CA CYS A 200 5.81 -14.86 0.34
C CYS A 200 5.98 -16.08 1.26
N SER A 201 6.20 -17.25 0.65
CA SER A 201 6.37 -18.51 1.38
C SER A 201 7.82 -18.74 1.88
N LYS A 202 8.75 -17.88 1.47
CA LYS A 202 10.16 -17.95 1.89
C LYS A 202 10.29 -17.67 3.40
N ARG A 203 11.38 -18.16 3.99
CA ARG A 203 11.70 -18.02 5.41
C ARG A 203 12.99 -17.26 5.65
N CYS A 204 13.22 -16.21 4.85
CA CYS A 204 14.40 -15.36 4.99
C CYS A 204 14.42 -14.72 6.38
N ILE A 205 15.54 -14.86 7.10
CA ILE A 205 15.64 -14.46 8.52
C ILE A 205 15.58 -12.95 8.73
N TYR A 206 15.86 -12.18 7.70
CA TYR A 206 15.88 -10.71 7.71
C TYR A 206 14.56 -10.08 7.21
N CYS A 207 13.66 -10.87 6.60
CA CYS A 207 12.53 -10.31 5.85
C CYS A 207 11.25 -10.26 6.69
N THR A 208 10.62 -9.09 6.71
CA THR A 208 9.38 -8.82 7.42
C THR A 208 8.13 -8.86 6.52
N ASP A 209 8.26 -8.97 5.20
CA ASP A 209 7.13 -9.02 4.25
C ASP A 209 6.01 -9.99 4.65
N PRO A 210 6.32 -11.22 5.13
CA PRO A 210 5.27 -12.15 5.55
C PRO A 210 4.43 -11.68 6.75
N LEU A 211 4.91 -10.72 7.54
CA LEU A 211 4.13 -10.14 8.64
C LEU A 211 3.01 -9.25 8.09
N ALA A 212 3.29 -8.49 7.03
CA ALA A 212 2.32 -7.59 6.41
C ALA A 212 1.45 -8.30 5.36
N LYS A 213 2.08 -9.10 4.47
CA LYS A 213 1.41 -9.68 3.27
C LYS A 213 0.99 -11.15 3.44
N GLY A 214 1.36 -11.78 4.56
CA GLY A 214 1.11 -13.20 4.81
C GLY A 214 2.12 -14.14 4.14
N ARG A 215 2.08 -15.42 4.54
CA ARG A 215 3.00 -16.45 4.03
C ARG A 215 2.48 -17.21 2.81
N ARG A 216 1.17 -17.17 2.56
CA ARG A 216 0.56 -17.81 1.40
C ARG A 216 0.59 -16.85 0.22
N VAL A 217 1.19 -17.29 -0.89
CA VAL A 217 1.17 -16.54 -2.14
C VAL A 217 -0.26 -16.56 -2.71
N ARG A 218 -0.80 -15.40 -3.02
CA ARG A 218 -2.11 -15.18 -3.63
C ARG A 218 -1.91 -14.30 -4.86
N CYS A 219 -2.33 -14.81 -6.00
CA CYS A 219 -2.11 -14.17 -7.30
C CYS A 219 -3.37 -13.46 -7.79
N ARG A 220 -3.18 -12.29 -8.38
CA ARG A 220 -4.21 -11.60 -9.18
C ARG A 220 -4.35 -12.27 -10.54
N SER A 221 -5.48 -12.05 -11.21
CA SER A 221 -5.60 -12.49 -12.60
C SER A 221 -4.59 -11.73 -13.49
N PRO A 222 -3.88 -12.40 -14.40
CA PRO A 222 -2.95 -11.73 -15.33
C PRO A 222 -3.64 -10.62 -16.13
N LYS A 223 -4.88 -10.85 -16.53
CA LYS A 223 -5.71 -9.83 -17.21
C LYS A 223 -5.88 -8.58 -16.34
N GLY A 224 -6.27 -8.72 -15.07
CA GLY A 224 -6.48 -7.59 -14.16
C GLY A 224 -5.18 -6.79 -13.91
N VAL A 225 -4.03 -7.49 -13.80
CA VAL A 225 -2.71 -6.83 -13.67
C VAL A 225 -2.41 -5.98 -14.91
N VAL A 226 -2.65 -6.51 -16.11
CA VAL A 226 -2.33 -5.80 -17.36
C VAL A 226 -3.39 -4.74 -17.68
N ASP A 227 -4.64 -4.89 -17.25
CA ASP A 227 -5.66 -3.83 -17.32
C ASP A 227 -5.22 -2.60 -16.51
N GLU A 228 -4.66 -2.81 -15.30
CA GLU A 228 -4.13 -1.75 -14.45
C GLU A 228 -2.93 -1.05 -15.09
N ILE A 229 -1.99 -1.79 -15.68
CA ILE A 229 -0.89 -1.23 -16.49
C ILE A 229 -1.48 -0.34 -17.60
N GLY A 230 -2.51 -0.82 -18.30
CA GLY A 230 -3.19 -0.06 -19.36
C GLY A 230 -3.81 1.25 -18.87
N THR A 231 -4.34 1.26 -17.64
CA THR A 231 -4.88 2.47 -17.01
C THR A 231 -3.78 3.51 -16.76
N LEU A 232 -2.65 3.09 -16.22
CA LEU A 232 -1.51 3.98 -15.97
C LEU A 232 -0.83 4.44 -17.26
N LEU A 233 -0.77 3.59 -18.30
CA LEU A 233 -0.28 3.99 -19.63
C LEU A 233 -1.09 5.14 -20.24
N LYS A 234 -2.43 5.15 -20.05
CA LYS A 234 -3.29 6.23 -20.57
C LYS A 234 -2.95 7.60 -20.00
N VAL A 235 -2.41 7.65 -18.77
CA VAL A 235 -1.97 8.89 -18.13
C VAL A 235 -0.47 9.16 -18.32
N GLY A 236 0.19 8.41 -19.22
CA GLY A 236 1.58 8.64 -19.64
C GLY A 236 2.64 7.97 -18.76
N ILE A 237 2.26 7.05 -17.88
CA ILE A 237 3.20 6.30 -17.05
C ILE A 237 3.60 5.04 -17.81
N ASN A 238 4.87 4.90 -18.14
CA ASN A 238 5.39 3.79 -18.96
C ASN A 238 6.58 3.06 -18.33
N HIS A 239 7.03 3.46 -17.14
CA HIS A 239 8.03 2.74 -16.34
C HIS A 239 7.36 2.24 -15.07
N PHE A 240 7.49 0.94 -14.80
CA PHE A 240 6.80 0.27 -13.71
C PHE A 240 7.76 -0.51 -12.81
N HIS A 241 7.41 -0.61 -11.55
CA HIS A 241 7.99 -1.56 -10.63
C HIS A 241 6.92 -2.53 -10.14
N PHE A 242 7.14 -3.83 -10.33
CA PHE A 242 6.34 -4.86 -9.69
C PHE A 242 6.70 -4.94 -8.21
N CYS A 243 5.74 -4.56 -7.34
CA CYS A 243 5.93 -4.46 -5.89
C CYS A 243 5.77 -5.81 -5.17
N ASP A 244 5.84 -6.90 -5.94
CA ASP A 244 5.81 -8.25 -5.43
C ASP A 244 7.08 -8.57 -4.64
N SER A 245 6.97 -9.41 -3.59
CA SER A 245 8.17 -9.87 -2.86
C SER A 245 9.15 -10.61 -3.75
N GLU A 246 8.63 -11.44 -4.68
CA GLU A 246 9.40 -12.24 -5.64
C GLU A 246 8.55 -12.46 -6.90
N PHE A 247 8.71 -11.61 -7.93
CA PHE A 247 7.82 -11.63 -9.11
C PHE A 247 7.80 -12.97 -9.84
N ASN A 248 8.94 -13.67 -9.91
CA ASN A 248 9.06 -14.97 -10.58
C ASN A 248 8.50 -16.16 -9.80
N LEU A 249 7.88 -15.96 -8.63
CA LEU A 249 7.32 -17.04 -7.80
C LEU A 249 5.82 -16.86 -7.54
N PRO A 250 4.94 -17.77 -8.01
CA PRO A 250 5.24 -18.97 -8.84
C PRO A 250 5.57 -18.63 -10.28
N PRO A 251 6.43 -19.42 -10.95
CA PRO A 251 6.89 -19.13 -12.31
C PRO A 251 5.78 -19.08 -13.34
N ASP A 252 4.77 -19.96 -13.23
CA ASP A 252 3.64 -19.99 -14.18
C ASP A 252 2.85 -18.69 -14.15
N HIS A 253 2.61 -18.11 -12.98
CA HIS A 253 1.91 -16.84 -12.87
C HIS A 253 2.72 -15.69 -13.49
N ALA A 254 4.02 -15.63 -13.25
CA ALA A 254 4.88 -14.64 -13.89
C ALA A 254 4.89 -14.78 -15.41
N ARG A 255 4.93 -16.03 -15.92
CA ARG A 255 4.77 -16.35 -17.35
C ARG A 255 3.47 -15.80 -17.91
N ASP A 256 2.35 -16.08 -17.23
CA ASP A 256 1.01 -15.68 -17.70
C ASP A 256 0.86 -14.15 -17.74
N VAL A 257 1.40 -13.42 -16.77
CA VAL A 257 1.43 -11.95 -16.76
C VAL A 257 2.25 -11.43 -17.96
N CYS A 258 3.43 -11.99 -18.21
CA CYS A 258 4.27 -11.60 -19.34
C CYS A 258 3.58 -11.88 -20.69
N LEU A 259 2.96 -13.05 -20.84
CA LEU A 259 2.23 -13.39 -22.05
C LEU A 259 1.05 -12.45 -22.29
N GLU A 260 0.34 -12.02 -21.23
CA GLU A 260 -0.74 -11.05 -21.35
C GLU A 260 -0.23 -9.65 -21.73
N ILE A 261 0.92 -9.20 -21.21
CA ILE A 261 1.58 -7.94 -21.61
C ILE A 261 1.88 -7.99 -23.12
N ILE A 262 2.47 -9.09 -23.60
CA ILE A 262 2.81 -9.31 -25.02
C ILE A 262 1.52 -9.31 -25.86
N ARG A 263 0.51 -10.08 -25.45
CA ARG A 263 -0.77 -10.20 -26.16
C ARG A 263 -1.47 -8.85 -26.34
N ARG A 264 -1.35 -7.94 -25.34
CA ARG A 264 -1.90 -6.58 -25.40
C ARG A 264 -1.04 -5.60 -26.21
N GLY A 265 0.10 -6.03 -26.69
CA GLY A 265 1.04 -5.15 -27.43
C GLY A 265 1.63 -4.03 -26.56
N PHE A 266 1.81 -4.28 -25.28
CA PHE A 266 2.39 -3.31 -24.36
C PHE A 266 3.91 -3.40 -24.28
N SER A 267 4.52 -4.50 -24.69
CA SER A 267 5.98 -4.78 -24.58
C SER A 267 6.88 -3.63 -25.06
N ALA A 268 6.55 -3.03 -26.21
CA ALA A 268 7.32 -1.92 -26.77
C ALA A 268 7.01 -0.55 -26.10
N LYS A 269 5.92 -0.49 -25.34
CA LYS A 269 5.41 0.75 -24.76
C LYS A 269 5.81 0.93 -23.29
N ILE A 270 6.21 -0.16 -22.61
CA ILE A 270 6.54 -0.14 -21.20
C ILE A 270 7.98 -0.60 -20.95
N ARG A 271 8.50 -0.18 -19.81
CA ARG A 271 9.68 -0.76 -19.16
C ARG A 271 9.30 -1.09 -17.73
N TRP A 272 9.64 -2.30 -17.28
CA TRP A 272 9.35 -2.69 -15.92
C TRP A 272 10.54 -3.37 -15.23
N TYR A 273 10.51 -3.26 -13.91
CA TYR A 273 11.52 -3.79 -12.99
C TYR A 273 10.81 -4.66 -11.95
N ALA A 274 11.52 -5.66 -11.42
CA ALA A 274 11.00 -6.54 -10.38
C ALA A 274 12.09 -7.08 -9.46
N TYR A 275 11.68 -7.44 -8.25
CA TYR A 275 12.46 -8.33 -7.39
C TYR A 275 12.16 -9.78 -7.77
N CYS A 276 13.21 -10.60 -7.88
CA CYS A 276 13.10 -12.01 -8.21
C CYS A 276 13.99 -12.88 -7.33
N SER A 277 13.52 -14.09 -7.05
CA SER A 277 14.37 -15.15 -6.49
C SER A 277 15.33 -15.68 -7.55
N PRO A 278 16.62 -15.90 -7.24
CA PRO A 278 17.55 -16.49 -8.19
C PRO A 278 17.21 -17.96 -8.51
N VAL A 279 16.42 -18.61 -7.65
CA VAL A 279 15.99 -20.01 -7.83
C VAL A 279 14.52 -20.15 -7.48
N PRO A 280 13.70 -20.74 -8.40
CA PRO A 280 14.00 -21.08 -9.78
C PRO A 280 13.99 -19.84 -10.71
N PHE A 281 14.95 -19.76 -11.63
CA PHE A 281 14.98 -18.77 -12.70
C PHE A 281 15.63 -19.39 -13.94
N SER A 282 14.85 -19.66 -14.99
CA SER A 282 15.32 -20.31 -16.20
C SER A 282 15.64 -19.31 -17.32
N GLU A 283 16.41 -19.76 -18.31
CA GLU A 283 16.71 -18.97 -19.50
C GLU A 283 15.44 -18.61 -20.28
N GLU A 284 14.50 -19.55 -20.41
CA GLU A 284 13.22 -19.30 -21.09
C GLU A 284 12.41 -18.20 -20.38
N LEU A 285 12.47 -18.16 -19.04
CA LEU A 285 11.79 -17.11 -18.27
C LEU A 285 12.48 -15.75 -18.48
N ALA A 286 13.83 -15.73 -18.54
CA ALA A 286 14.59 -14.51 -18.83
C ALA A 286 14.26 -13.93 -20.20
N VAL A 287 14.26 -14.77 -21.24
CA VAL A 287 13.86 -14.38 -22.59
C VAL A 287 12.42 -13.88 -22.66
N LEU A 288 11.51 -14.52 -21.91
CA LEU A 288 10.13 -14.07 -21.86
C LEU A 288 9.98 -12.71 -21.16
N PHE A 289 10.73 -12.46 -20.10
CA PHE A 289 10.74 -11.18 -19.40
C PHE A 289 11.23 -10.06 -20.31
N GLU A 290 12.33 -10.26 -21.02
CA GLU A 290 12.84 -9.33 -22.04
C GLU A 290 11.75 -9.00 -23.07
N ARG A 291 11.15 -10.03 -23.66
CA ARG A 291 10.07 -9.88 -24.65
C ARG A 291 8.84 -9.14 -24.11
N ALA A 292 8.59 -9.23 -22.82
CA ALA A 292 7.49 -8.52 -22.13
C ALA A 292 7.86 -7.09 -21.72
N GLY A 293 9.11 -6.62 -21.99
CA GLY A 293 9.55 -5.26 -21.68
C GLY A 293 10.24 -5.10 -20.33
N CYS A 294 10.73 -6.21 -19.72
CA CYS A 294 11.58 -6.13 -18.53
C CYS A 294 12.87 -5.38 -18.84
N ALA A 295 13.18 -4.37 -18.01
CA ALA A 295 14.38 -3.56 -18.12
C ALA A 295 15.42 -3.88 -17.05
N GLY A 296 15.01 -4.52 -15.96
CA GLY A 296 15.95 -4.92 -14.91
C GLY A 296 15.32 -5.80 -13.85
N ILE A 297 16.15 -6.61 -13.21
CA ILE A 297 15.79 -7.53 -12.15
C ILE A 297 16.74 -7.32 -10.97
N ASN A 298 16.18 -7.22 -9.77
CA ASN A 298 16.93 -7.28 -8.53
C ASN A 298 16.79 -8.67 -7.92
N PHE A 299 17.87 -9.40 -7.78
CA PHE A 299 17.89 -10.67 -7.08
C PHE A 299 18.22 -10.47 -5.60
N GLY A 300 17.41 -11.05 -4.72
CA GLY A 300 17.74 -11.18 -3.31
C GLY A 300 18.72 -12.34 -3.12
N VAL A 301 19.92 -12.06 -2.65
CA VAL A 301 20.98 -13.04 -2.38
C VAL A 301 21.37 -13.02 -0.90
#